data_dcca29dcc9e91aacfc4b5ce53418ecef
#
_entry.id   dcca29dcc9e91aacfc4b5ce53418ecef
#
_cell.length_a   1.000
_cell.length_b   1.000
_cell.length_c   1.000
_cell.angle_alpha   90.00
_cell.angle_beta   90.00
_cell.angle_gamma   90.00
#
_symmetry.space_group_name_H-M   'P 1'
#
loop_
_entity.id
_entity.type
_entity.pdbx_description
1 polymer ?
#
loop_
_entity_poly.entity_id
_entity_poly.type
_entity_poly.pdbx_seq_one_letter_code
_entity_poly.pdbx_strand_id
1 'polypeptide(L)'
;MIKEAIAKLVKKEDLTAGQMNDVMEEIMTGEATDAQKAAFLTALAAKGETIDEITAAARVLRTHCEKFLNDMDVLEIVGTGGDGSNSINISTLASIIVSAAGIPVAKHGNRAASSKCGTADCLEALGVKIDAAPARMAQILKDINICFLFAQKYHPAMRFVGGVRKEIGIRTLFNILGPLANPAGASMQLFGVYSEELVEPLAHVLHNLGCKRAMTIYGMDSIDEISLSADTKVCELKGDEFKSYTIKPEDFGFTRCKKEDLVGGEPAVNAKIARDILDGAEGPKTDVVLLNAGAAIYLASDGITMKEGVEKAREIIKSGLAKKQLERFIEETNK
;
A
#
# COMPACT_ATOMS: atom_id res chain seq x y z
N MET A 1 24.65 -19.41 1.28
CA MET A 1 24.57 -17.95 1.57
C MET A 1 23.74 -17.66 2.83
N ILE A 2 22.52 -18.22 2.98
CA ILE A 2 21.63 -17.90 4.15
C ILE A 2 22.25 -18.20 5.52
N LYS A 3 23.04 -19.29 5.68
CA LYS A 3 23.70 -19.63 6.95
C LYS A 3 24.74 -18.57 7.38
N GLU A 4 25.50 -18.06 6.42
CA GLU A 4 26.48 -16.99 6.67
C GLU A 4 25.81 -15.67 6.99
N ALA A 5 24.72 -15.36 6.30
CA ALA A 5 23.90 -14.20 6.60
C ALA A 5 23.33 -14.25 8.03
N ILE A 6 22.76 -15.39 8.45
CA ILE A 6 22.30 -15.59 9.82
C ILE A 6 23.43 -15.36 10.84
N ALA A 7 24.64 -15.91 10.57
CA ALA A 7 25.79 -15.75 11.47
C ALA A 7 26.23 -14.28 11.64
N LYS A 8 26.08 -13.46 10.58
CA LYS A 8 26.29 -12.00 10.64
C LYS A 8 25.21 -11.28 11.43
N LEU A 9 23.94 -11.54 11.09
CA LEU A 9 22.79 -10.87 11.71
C LEU A 9 22.70 -11.11 13.22
N VAL A 10 23.08 -12.31 13.70
CA VAL A 10 23.18 -12.64 15.13
C VAL A 10 24.22 -11.77 15.85
N LYS A 11 25.26 -11.32 15.13
CA LYS A 11 26.26 -10.38 15.63
C LYS A 11 25.87 -8.91 15.46
N LYS A 12 24.66 -8.65 14.99
CA LYS A 12 24.17 -7.29 14.66
C LYS A 12 24.92 -6.62 13.50
N GLU A 13 25.55 -7.42 12.63
CA GLU A 13 26.25 -6.91 11.44
C GLU A 13 25.25 -6.79 10.27
N ASP A 14 25.37 -5.71 9.50
CA ASP A 14 24.54 -5.49 8.32
C ASP A 14 24.94 -6.41 7.15
N LEU A 15 23.97 -6.77 6.35
CA LEU A 15 24.21 -7.47 5.08
C LEU A 15 24.48 -6.46 3.96
N THR A 16 25.38 -6.79 3.07
CA THR A 16 25.50 -6.06 1.81
C THR A 16 24.28 -6.35 0.92
N ALA A 17 23.97 -5.45 -0.03
CA ALA A 17 22.91 -5.67 -1.01
C ALA A 17 23.06 -7.00 -1.76
N GLY A 18 24.29 -7.39 -2.12
CA GLY A 18 24.58 -8.69 -2.74
C GLY A 18 24.21 -9.87 -1.85
N GLN A 19 24.62 -9.84 -0.58
CA GLN A 19 24.28 -10.89 0.38
C GLN A 19 22.77 -11.01 0.60
N MET A 20 22.07 -9.87 0.68
CA MET A 20 20.62 -9.87 0.81
C MET A 20 19.94 -10.43 -0.44
N ASN A 21 20.41 -10.06 -1.64
CA ASN A 21 19.89 -10.62 -2.89
C ASN A 21 20.03 -12.15 -2.90
N ASP A 22 21.23 -12.68 -2.61
CA ASP A 22 21.47 -14.13 -2.62
C ASP A 22 20.58 -14.88 -1.63
N VAL A 23 20.39 -14.34 -0.41
CA VAL A 23 19.50 -14.94 0.58
C VAL A 23 18.04 -14.90 0.12
N MET A 24 17.61 -13.77 -0.43
CA MET A 24 16.23 -13.64 -0.93
C MET A 24 15.98 -14.58 -2.12
N GLU A 25 16.96 -14.80 -2.99
CA GLU A 25 16.85 -15.80 -4.07
C GLU A 25 16.69 -17.22 -3.49
N GLU A 26 17.53 -17.64 -2.51
CA GLU A 26 17.38 -18.95 -1.85
C GLU A 26 15.98 -19.13 -1.21
N ILE A 27 15.40 -18.03 -0.67
CA ILE A 27 14.05 -18.05 -0.09
C ILE A 27 12.98 -18.14 -1.17
N MET A 28 13.07 -17.31 -2.23
CA MET A 28 12.03 -17.18 -3.27
C MET A 28 12.04 -18.36 -4.26
N THR A 29 13.14 -19.09 -4.37
CA THR A 29 13.22 -20.35 -5.14
C THR A 29 12.83 -21.59 -4.33
N GLY A 30 12.73 -21.46 -2.99
CA GLY A 30 12.38 -22.55 -2.09
C GLY A 30 13.57 -23.43 -1.69
N GLU A 31 14.79 -23.00 -1.95
CA GLU A 31 16.02 -23.73 -1.58
C GLU A 31 16.30 -23.68 -0.07
N ALA A 32 15.94 -22.55 0.57
CA ALA A 32 16.11 -22.40 2.01
C ALA A 32 15.10 -23.27 2.78
N THR A 33 15.57 -23.97 3.83
CA THR A 33 14.68 -24.70 4.73
C THR A 33 13.86 -23.79 5.62
N ASP A 34 12.75 -24.26 6.17
CA ASP A 34 11.90 -23.46 7.05
C ASP A 34 12.65 -22.99 8.30
N ALA A 35 13.52 -23.84 8.88
CA ALA A 35 14.40 -23.45 9.99
C ALA A 35 15.36 -22.31 9.61
N GLN A 36 15.92 -22.33 8.41
CA GLN A 36 16.80 -21.27 7.92
C GLN A 36 16.03 -19.97 7.70
N LYS A 37 14.85 -20.03 7.06
CA LYS A 37 13.97 -18.87 6.87
C LYS A 37 13.55 -18.25 8.20
N ALA A 38 13.12 -19.06 9.17
CA ALA A 38 12.73 -18.59 10.50
C ALA A 38 13.90 -17.90 11.23
N ALA A 39 15.08 -18.52 11.23
CA ALA A 39 16.28 -17.97 11.85
C ALA A 39 16.70 -16.65 11.19
N PHE A 40 16.71 -16.59 9.86
CA PHE A 40 17.05 -15.40 9.10
C PHE A 40 16.10 -14.24 9.38
N LEU A 41 14.79 -14.46 9.24
CA LEU A 41 13.78 -13.44 9.45
C LEU A 41 13.78 -12.91 10.89
N THR A 42 13.95 -13.81 11.87
CA THR A 42 14.01 -13.41 13.28
C THR A 42 15.28 -12.63 13.60
N ALA A 43 16.44 -13.07 13.11
CA ALA A 43 17.72 -12.38 13.34
C ALA A 43 17.74 -11.00 12.67
N LEU A 44 17.20 -10.89 11.44
CA LEU A 44 17.09 -9.63 10.71
C LEU A 44 16.14 -8.65 11.44
N ALA A 45 14.96 -9.09 11.84
CA ALA A 45 14.02 -8.28 12.62
C ALA A 45 14.60 -7.84 13.98
N ALA A 46 15.35 -8.71 14.66
CA ALA A 46 16.00 -8.39 15.93
C ALA A 46 17.19 -7.42 15.79
N LYS A 47 17.82 -7.36 14.62
CA LYS A 47 18.86 -6.37 14.28
C LYS A 47 18.23 -5.03 13.89
N GLY A 48 17.13 -5.06 13.16
CA GLY A 48 16.56 -3.94 12.42
C GLY A 48 17.11 -3.89 10.98
N GLU A 49 16.22 -3.76 10.02
CA GLU A 49 16.55 -3.73 8.60
C GLU A 49 17.16 -2.38 8.19
N THR A 50 18.19 -2.37 7.36
CA THR A 50 18.73 -1.17 6.72
C THR A 50 18.00 -0.85 5.42
N ILE A 51 18.10 0.41 4.95
CA ILE A 51 17.56 0.85 3.65
C ILE A 51 18.07 -0.05 2.51
N ASP A 52 19.37 -0.39 2.52
CA ASP A 52 19.98 -1.22 1.47
C ASP A 52 19.46 -2.65 1.51
N GLU A 53 19.29 -3.23 2.71
CA GLU A 53 18.73 -4.57 2.88
C GLU A 53 17.27 -4.62 2.40
N ILE A 54 16.44 -3.65 2.77
CA ILE A 54 15.04 -3.57 2.33
C ILE A 54 14.97 -3.39 0.82
N THR A 55 15.79 -2.48 0.26
CA THR A 55 15.84 -2.21 -1.18
C THR A 55 16.22 -3.46 -1.98
N ALA A 56 17.26 -4.18 -1.54
CA ALA A 56 17.71 -5.40 -2.19
C ALA A 56 16.63 -6.50 -2.14
N ALA A 57 16.02 -6.71 -0.98
CA ALA A 57 14.94 -7.68 -0.81
C ALA A 57 13.72 -7.36 -1.70
N ALA A 58 13.32 -6.09 -1.77
CA ALA A 58 12.21 -5.65 -2.61
C ALA A 58 12.50 -5.88 -4.12
N ARG A 59 13.74 -5.62 -4.56
CA ARG A 59 14.16 -5.90 -5.94
C ARG A 59 14.02 -7.38 -6.29
N VAL A 60 14.52 -8.28 -5.45
CA VAL A 60 14.38 -9.72 -5.67
C VAL A 60 12.91 -10.13 -5.70
N LEU A 61 12.10 -9.64 -4.77
CA LEU A 61 10.66 -9.96 -4.77
C LEU A 61 9.96 -9.50 -6.06
N ARG A 62 10.33 -8.34 -6.62
CA ARG A 62 9.83 -7.86 -7.92
C ARG A 62 10.25 -8.73 -9.10
N THR A 63 11.45 -9.35 -9.09
CA THR A 63 11.89 -10.25 -10.17
C THR A 63 11.12 -11.56 -10.19
N HIS A 64 10.61 -12.00 -9.03
CA HIS A 64 9.80 -13.21 -8.86
C HIS A 64 8.29 -12.97 -8.97
N CYS A 65 7.85 -11.77 -9.32
CA CYS A 65 6.43 -11.51 -9.52
C CYS A 65 5.95 -11.88 -10.93
N GLU A 66 4.67 -12.20 -11.04
CA GLU A 66 4.02 -12.37 -12.36
C GLU A 66 4.06 -11.04 -13.11
N LYS A 67 4.41 -11.09 -14.40
CA LYS A 67 4.60 -9.88 -15.20
C LYS A 67 3.30 -9.12 -15.41
N PHE A 68 3.32 -7.84 -15.11
CA PHE A 68 2.28 -6.87 -15.44
C PHE A 68 2.85 -5.85 -16.43
N LEU A 69 2.46 -5.95 -17.70
CA LEU A 69 2.95 -5.07 -18.75
C LEU A 69 2.16 -3.77 -18.75
N ASN A 70 2.82 -2.68 -18.40
CA ASN A 70 2.26 -1.35 -18.31
C ASN A 70 3.28 -0.31 -18.77
N ASP A 71 2.85 0.64 -19.59
CA ASP A 71 3.64 1.76 -20.13
C ASP A 71 3.21 3.12 -19.53
N MET A 72 2.31 3.11 -18.54
CA MET A 72 1.76 4.32 -17.92
C MET A 72 2.52 4.63 -16.62
N ASP A 73 2.72 5.90 -16.32
CA ASP A 73 3.06 6.34 -14.97
C ASP A 73 1.82 6.13 -14.09
N VAL A 74 1.93 5.23 -13.12
CA VAL A 74 0.80 4.87 -12.24
C VAL A 74 1.06 5.26 -10.80
N LEU A 75 -0.03 5.58 -10.12
CA LEU A 75 -0.05 5.83 -8.68
C LEU A 75 -0.48 4.55 -7.94
N GLU A 76 0.17 4.29 -6.81
CA GLU A 76 -0.30 3.35 -5.81
C GLU A 76 -0.69 4.07 -4.53
N ILE A 77 -1.80 3.64 -3.90
CA ILE A 77 -2.23 4.08 -2.58
C ILE A 77 -2.34 2.83 -1.72
N VAL A 78 -1.44 2.69 -0.75
CA VAL A 78 -1.30 1.43 0.01
C VAL A 78 -0.75 1.68 1.39
N GLY A 79 -1.14 0.84 2.35
CA GLY A 79 -0.52 0.77 3.67
C GLY A 79 0.18 -0.57 3.88
N THR A 80 1.07 -0.63 4.86
CA THR A 80 1.71 -1.89 5.29
C THR A 80 0.70 -2.88 5.87
N GLY A 81 -0.41 -2.36 6.38
CA GLY A 81 -1.32 -3.13 7.22
C GLY A 81 -0.74 -3.44 8.60
N GLY A 82 -1.50 -4.19 9.38
CA GLY A 82 -1.05 -4.61 10.71
C GLY A 82 -1.00 -3.51 11.76
N ASP A 83 -1.64 -2.38 11.51
CA ASP A 83 -1.74 -1.21 12.40
C ASP A 83 -2.74 -1.42 13.56
N GLY A 84 -3.59 -2.45 13.46
CA GLY A 84 -4.60 -2.77 14.48
C GLY A 84 -5.79 -1.80 14.54
N SER A 85 -5.91 -0.86 13.59
CA SER A 85 -6.99 0.15 13.58
C SER A 85 -8.36 -0.44 13.28
N ASN A 86 -8.42 -1.54 12.52
CA ASN A 86 -9.66 -2.08 11.96
C ASN A 86 -10.50 -1.01 11.21
N SER A 87 -9.84 -0.04 10.61
CA SER A 87 -10.48 1.04 9.85
C SER A 87 -11.25 0.50 8.65
N ILE A 88 -12.13 1.33 8.08
CA ILE A 88 -12.69 1.09 6.75
C ILE A 88 -11.54 1.01 5.71
N ASN A 89 -11.82 0.52 4.51
CA ASN A 89 -10.81 0.40 3.45
C ASN A 89 -10.52 1.77 2.79
N ILE A 90 -9.85 2.67 3.54
CA ILE A 90 -9.60 4.08 3.18
C ILE A 90 -8.86 4.15 1.85
N SER A 91 -7.69 3.50 1.74
CA SER A 91 -6.88 3.51 0.53
C SER A 91 -7.58 2.91 -0.70
N THR A 92 -8.50 1.96 -0.51
CA THR A 92 -9.31 1.40 -1.59
C THR A 92 -10.28 2.44 -2.15
N LEU A 93 -10.99 3.14 -1.26
CA LEU A 93 -11.92 4.20 -1.65
C LEU A 93 -11.20 5.40 -2.26
N ALA A 94 -10.08 5.80 -1.67
CA ALA A 94 -9.20 6.83 -2.23
C ALA A 94 -8.76 6.47 -3.66
N SER A 95 -8.39 5.21 -3.93
CA SER A 95 -8.00 4.74 -5.26
C SER A 95 -9.12 4.89 -6.29
N ILE A 96 -10.37 4.60 -5.93
CA ILE A 96 -11.53 4.77 -6.80
C ILE A 96 -11.75 6.27 -7.10
N ILE A 97 -11.69 7.13 -6.10
CA ILE A 97 -11.86 8.59 -6.27
C ILE A 97 -10.76 9.17 -7.14
N VAL A 98 -9.51 8.80 -6.89
CA VAL A 98 -8.34 9.29 -7.63
C VAL A 98 -8.38 8.83 -9.09
N SER A 99 -8.78 7.61 -9.35
CA SER A 99 -8.96 7.12 -10.73
C SER A 99 -10.10 7.81 -11.46
N ALA A 100 -11.17 8.20 -10.74
CA ALA A 100 -12.26 9.01 -11.30
C ALA A 100 -11.81 10.44 -11.64
N ALA A 101 -10.74 10.94 -11.02
CA ALA A 101 -10.09 12.20 -11.40
C ALA A 101 -9.21 12.06 -12.68
N GLY A 102 -9.12 10.87 -13.27
CA GLY A 102 -8.33 10.61 -14.48
C GLY A 102 -6.87 10.22 -14.21
N ILE A 103 -6.48 10.00 -12.96
CA ILE A 103 -5.14 9.57 -12.57
C ILE A 103 -5.07 8.04 -12.62
N PRO A 104 -4.12 7.43 -13.36
CA PRO A 104 -3.99 5.99 -13.41
C PRO A 104 -3.56 5.41 -12.06
N VAL A 105 -4.35 4.48 -11.51
CA VAL A 105 -4.10 3.83 -10.23
C VAL A 105 -3.94 2.32 -10.41
N ALA A 106 -2.77 1.79 -10.09
CA ALA A 106 -2.51 0.36 -10.04
C ALA A 106 -2.45 -0.10 -8.57
N LYS A 107 -3.62 -0.44 -8.01
CA LYS A 107 -3.69 -0.82 -6.60
C LYS A 107 -3.26 -2.27 -6.38
N HIS A 108 -2.16 -2.45 -5.67
CA HIS A 108 -1.73 -3.75 -5.17
C HIS A 108 -2.36 -4.03 -3.80
N GLY A 109 -2.81 -5.24 -3.56
CA GLY A 109 -3.44 -5.56 -2.28
C GLY A 109 -3.73 -7.04 -2.08
N ASN A 110 -4.10 -7.39 -0.85
CA ASN A 110 -4.37 -8.77 -0.43
C ASN A 110 -5.66 -8.87 0.38
N ARG A 111 -6.01 -10.10 0.76
CA ARG A 111 -7.02 -10.38 1.78
C ARG A 111 -6.54 -9.93 3.15
N ALA A 112 -7.46 -9.79 4.08
CA ALA A 112 -7.14 -9.46 5.48
C ALA A 112 -6.14 -10.44 6.07
N ALA A 113 -5.12 -9.91 6.78
CA ALA A 113 -4.18 -10.70 7.57
C ALA A 113 -4.52 -10.63 9.07
N SER A 114 -4.84 -9.45 9.57
CA SER A 114 -5.15 -9.18 10.98
C SER A 114 -6.43 -8.36 11.18
N SER A 115 -6.89 -7.64 10.15
CA SER A 115 -8.15 -6.90 10.16
C SER A 115 -9.34 -7.82 9.78
N LYS A 116 -10.57 -7.28 9.88
CA LYS A 116 -11.79 -8.01 9.48
C LYS A 116 -12.05 -8.00 7.98
N CYS A 117 -11.45 -7.05 7.24
CA CYS A 117 -11.68 -6.86 5.82
C CYS A 117 -10.46 -6.25 5.14
N GLY A 118 -9.75 -7.02 4.33
CA GLY A 118 -8.66 -6.54 3.48
C GLY A 118 -9.17 -5.87 2.21
N THR A 119 -8.25 -5.29 1.43
CA THR A 119 -8.59 -4.67 0.14
C THR A 119 -9.31 -5.63 -0.80
N ALA A 120 -8.80 -6.86 -0.96
CA ALA A 120 -9.39 -7.87 -1.83
C ALA A 120 -10.79 -8.27 -1.37
N ASP A 121 -10.98 -8.43 -0.06
CA ASP A 121 -12.28 -8.80 0.52
C ASP A 121 -13.33 -7.71 0.30
N CYS A 122 -12.94 -6.43 0.46
CA CYS A 122 -13.81 -5.29 0.20
C CYS A 122 -14.20 -5.18 -1.28
N LEU A 123 -13.22 -5.27 -2.19
CA LEU A 123 -13.46 -5.18 -3.62
C LEU A 123 -14.36 -6.32 -4.14
N GLU A 124 -14.13 -7.54 -3.65
CA GLU A 124 -14.96 -8.70 -3.98
C GLU A 124 -16.41 -8.52 -3.47
N ALA A 125 -16.58 -8.02 -2.23
CA ALA A 125 -17.91 -7.68 -1.69
C ALA A 125 -18.59 -6.51 -2.42
N LEU A 126 -17.83 -5.63 -3.06
CA LEU A 126 -18.34 -4.59 -3.95
C LEU A 126 -18.76 -5.15 -5.33
N GLY A 127 -18.36 -6.37 -5.68
CA GLY A 127 -18.65 -7.02 -6.95
C GLY A 127 -17.52 -6.96 -7.99
N VAL A 128 -16.35 -6.48 -7.61
CA VAL A 128 -15.16 -6.47 -8.46
C VAL A 128 -14.59 -7.89 -8.54
N LYS A 129 -14.35 -8.40 -9.75
CA LYS A 129 -13.65 -9.68 -9.95
C LYS A 129 -12.14 -9.47 -9.81
N ILE A 130 -11.60 -9.92 -8.68
CA ILE A 130 -10.22 -9.61 -8.25
C ILE A 130 -9.15 -10.49 -8.91
N ASP A 131 -9.52 -11.60 -9.54
CA ASP A 131 -8.62 -12.63 -10.06
C ASP A 131 -8.52 -12.65 -11.59
N ALA A 132 -8.88 -11.55 -12.26
CA ALA A 132 -8.74 -11.44 -13.71
C ALA A 132 -7.25 -11.61 -14.14
N ALA A 133 -7.04 -12.07 -15.38
CA ALA A 133 -5.68 -12.28 -15.91
C ALA A 133 -4.88 -10.97 -15.98
N PRO A 134 -3.53 -11.01 -15.81
CA PRO A 134 -2.70 -9.82 -15.84
C PRO A 134 -2.91 -8.95 -17.08
N ALA A 135 -3.01 -9.55 -18.26
CA ALA A 135 -3.29 -8.83 -19.51
C ALA A 135 -4.65 -8.11 -19.49
N ARG A 136 -5.69 -8.73 -18.89
CA ARG A 136 -7.01 -8.09 -18.73
C ARG A 136 -6.93 -6.91 -17.75
N MET A 137 -6.24 -7.07 -16.62
CA MET A 137 -6.05 -5.98 -15.66
C MET A 137 -5.25 -4.81 -16.26
N ALA A 138 -4.24 -5.08 -17.11
CA ALA A 138 -3.52 -4.04 -17.84
C ALA A 138 -4.44 -3.28 -18.82
N GLN A 139 -5.32 -3.99 -19.53
CA GLN A 139 -6.31 -3.36 -20.40
C GLN A 139 -7.31 -2.50 -19.60
N ILE A 140 -7.82 -3.01 -18.47
CA ILE A 140 -8.74 -2.27 -17.59
C ILE A 140 -8.08 -0.98 -17.08
N LEU A 141 -6.82 -1.04 -16.64
CA LEU A 141 -6.07 0.14 -16.23
C LEU A 141 -6.04 1.20 -17.35
N LYS A 142 -5.80 0.77 -18.57
CA LYS A 142 -5.74 1.65 -19.74
C LYS A 142 -7.09 2.27 -20.10
N ASP A 143 -8.18 1.49 -19.96
CA ASP A 143 -9.53 1.89 -20.37
C ASP A 143 -10.23 2.79 -19.35
N ILE A 144 -9.95 2.56 -18.04
CA ILE A 144 -10.67 3.21 -16.95
C ILE A 144 -9.77 3.76 -15.81
N ASN A 145 -8.46 3.83 -16.00
CA ASN A 145 -7.49 4.38 -15.06
C ASN A 145 -7.43 3.68 -13.69
N ILE A 146 -7.92 2.46 -13.54
CA ILE A 146 -7.80 1.69 -12.30
C ILE A 146 -7.66 0.21 -12.61
N CYS A 147 -6.80 -0.47 -11.86
CA CYS A 147 -6.75 -1.93 -11.80
C CYS A 147 -6.48 -2.41 -10.38
N PHE A 148 -6.77 -3.68 -10.12
CA PHE A 148 -6.42 -4.34 -8.87
C PHE A 148 -5.46 -5.50 -9.13
N LEU A 149 -4.31 -5.44 -8.47
CA LEU A 149 -3.27 -6.45 -8.56
C LEU A 149 -3.31 -7.32 -7.30
N PHE A 150 -4.00 -8.46 -7.41
CA PHE A 150 -4.21 -9.36 -6.28
C PHE A 150 -2.91 -10.07 -5.90
N ALA A 151 -2.35 -9.78 -4.74
CA ALA A 151 -1.02 -10.21 -4.32
C ALA A 151 -0.78 -11.72 -4.44
N GLN A 152 -1.77 -12.55 -4.12
CA GLN A 152 -1.63 -14.02 -4.21
C GLN A 152 -1.44 -14.50 -5.66
N LYS A 153 -1.98 -13.75 -6.64
CA LYS A 153 -1.82 -14.06 -8.05
C LYS A 153 -0.48 -13.59 -8.60
N TYR A 154 -0.03 -12.43 -8.17
CA TYR A 154 1.18 -11.81 -8.69
C TYR A 154 2.48 -12.24 -8.01
N HIS A 155 2.41 -12.76 -6.78
CA HIS A 155 3.57 -13.18 -6.01
C HIS A 155 3.53 -14.67 -5.63
N PRO A 156 3.60 -15.60 -6.61
CA PRO A 156 3.51 -17.04 -6.33
C PRO A 156 4.66 -17.55 -5.44
N ALA A 157 5.82 -16.90 -5.46
CA ALA A 157 6.96 -17.24 -4.62
C ALA A 157 6.70 -17.05 -3.11
N MET A 158 5.71 -16.23 -2.73
CA MET A 158 5.34 -16.04 -1.32
C MET A 158 4.86 -17.34 -0.63
N ARG A 159 4.48 -18.37 -1.40
CA ARG A 159 4.16 -19.71 -0.87
C ARG A 159 5.32 -20.32 -0.08
N PHE A 160 6.55 -19.99 -0.43
CA PHE A 160 7.75 -20.55 0.21
C PHE A 160 8.05 -19.94 1.59
N VAL A 161 7.43 -18.82 1.94
CA VAL A 161 7.69 -18.12 3.21
C VAL A 161 6.42 -17.93 4.05
N GLY A 162 5.24 -18.09 3.45
CA GLY A 162 3.96 -17.81 4.13
C GLY A 162 3.71 -18.65 5.38
N GLY A 163 4.03 -19.96 5.34
CA GLY A 163 3.92 -20.87 6.49
C GLY A 163 4.83 -20.44 7.64
N VAL A 164 6.10 -20.22 7.33
CA VAL A 164 7.12 -19.80 8.32
C VAL A 164 6.72 -18.48 8.99
N ARG A 165 6.28 -17.48 8.24
CA ARG A 165 5.81 -16.20 8.79
C ARG A 165 4.66 -16.37 9.78
N LYS A 166 3.71 -17.26 9.46
CA LYS A 166 2.57 -17.56 10.34
C LYS A 166 3.01 -18.22 11.63
N GLU A 167 3.97 -19.16 11.55
CA GLU A 167 4.46 -19.90 12.71
C GLU A 167 5.29 -19.02 13.65
N ILE A 168 6.19 -18.18 13.12
CA ILE A 168 6.99 -17.29 13.98
C ILE A 168 6.19 -16.14 14.60
N GLY A 169 5.08 -15.73 13.99
CA GLY A 169 4.08 -14.82 14.58
C GLY A 169 4.56 -13.41 14.94
N ILE A 170 5.72 -12.98 14.45
CA ILE A 170 6.27 -11.63 14.65
C ILE A 170 6.25 -10.82 13.35
N ARG A 171 6.40 -9.51 13.45
CA ARG A 171 6.67 -8.66 12.29
C ARG A 171 8.07 -8.93 11.76
N THR A 172 8.21 -8.99 10.45
CA THR A 172 9.45 -9.24 9.73
C THR A 172 9.55 -8.32 8.52
N LEU A 173 10.67 -8.33 7.83
CA LEU A 173 10.87 -7.66 6.55
C LEU A 173 9.66 -7.81 5.59
N PHE A 174 9.02 -8.98 5.55
CA PHE A 174 7.86 -9.21 4.68
C PHE A 174 6.61 -8.39 5.02
N ASN A 175 6.55 -7.74 6.18
CA ASN A 175 5.45 -6.83 6.51
C ASN A 175 5.55 -5.48 5.78
N ILE A 176 6.74 -5.11 5.33
CA ILE A 176 6.97 -3.88 4.58
C ILE A 176 7.24 -4.12 3.08
N LEU A 177 7.58 -5.35 2.68
CA LEU A 177 7.89 -5.66 1.28
C LEU A 177 6.67 -5.63 0.36
N GLY A 178 5.47 -5.95 0.86
CA GLY A 178 4.25 -5.99 0.05
C GLY A 178 4.01 -4.69 -0.74
N PRO A 179 3.93 -3.53 -0.07
CA PRO A 179 3.79 -2.23 -0.72
C PRO A 179 4.95 -1.84 -1.65
N LEU A 180 6.15 -2.36 -1.40
CA LEU A 180 7.36 -2.09 -2.20
C LEU A 180 7.47 -2.95 -3.45
N ALA A 181 6.61 -3.96 -3.59
CA ALA A 181 6.68 -4.97 -4.64
C ALA A 181 5.48 -4.92 -5.61
N ASN A 182 4.90 -3.74 -5.83
CA ASN A 182 3.81 -3.57 -6.80
C ASN A 182 4.24 -4.04 -8.19
N PRO A 183 3.54 -5.02 -8.80
CA PRO A 183 3.89 -5.56 -10.12
C PRO A 183 3.83 -4.55 -11.26
N ALA A 184 3.08 -3.45 -11.11
CA ALA A 184 3.01 -2.38 -12.11
C ALA A 184 4.23 -1.44 -12.08
N GLY A 185 5.12 -1.57 -11.08
CA GLY A 185 6.27 -0.69 -10.94
C GLY A 185 5.86 0.76 -10.71
N ALA A 186 4.91 1.02 -9.80
CA ALA A 186 4.33 2.33 -9.57
C ALA A 186 5.41 3.42 -9.44
N SER A 187 5.30 4.45 -10.28
CA SER A 187 6.22 5.60 -10.28
C SER A 187 5.83 6.68 -9.26
N MET A 188 4.61 6.58 -8.71
CA MET A 188 4.08 7.45 -7.66
C MET A 188 3.45 6.60 -6.57
N GLN A 189 3.65 6.97 -5.28
CA GLN A 189 3.11 6.14 -4.19
C GLN A 189 2.73 6.96 -2.95
N LEU A 190 1.48 6.86 -2.50
CA LEU A 190 1.06 7.24 -1.15
C LEU A 190 1.15 5.98 -0.28
N PHE A 191 2.11 5.96 0.64
CA PHE A 191 2.52 4.76 1.37
C PHE A 191 2.38 4.95 2.88
N GLY A 192 1.37 4.34 3.48
CA GLY A 192 1.18 4.30 4.93
C GLY A 192 2.00 3.22 5.61
N VAL A 193 2.61 3.56 6.75
CA VAL A 193 3.44 2.65 7.53
C VAL A 193 2.89 2.46 8.95
N TYR A 194 3.09 1.28 9.52
CA TYR A 194 2.59 0.93 10.87
C TYR A 194 3.43 1.52 12.02
N SER A 195 4.56 2.15 11.73
CA SER A 195 5.48 2.71 12.73
C SER A 195 6.12 3.99 12.23
N GLU A 196 6.24 5.00 13.11
CA GLU A 196 6.82 6.31 12.79
C GLU A 196 8.26 6.22 12.27
N GLU A 197 9.05 5.33 12.83
CA GLU A 197 10.45 5.13 12.48
C GLU A 197 10.68 4.63 11.04
N LEU A 198 9.63 4.09 10.40
CA LEU A 198 9.69 3.63 9.01
C LEU A 198 9.40 4.72 7.98
N VAL A 199 8.90 5.88 8.40
CA VAL A 199 8.46 6.95 7.48
C VAL A 199 9.60 7.41 6.57
N GLU A 200 10.71 7.82 7.13
CA GLU A 200 11.86 8.32 6.37
C GLU A 200 12.63 7.20 5.66
N PRO A 201 13.00 6.09 6.31
CA PRO A 201 13.71 4.99 5.64
C PRO A 201 12.96 4.44 4.42
N LEU A 202 11.63 4.27 4.49
CA LEU A 202 10.87 3.70 3.37
C LEU A 202 10.66 4.70 2.23
N ALA A 203 10.70 6.01 2.48
CA ALA A 203 10.78 7.00 1.41
C ALA A 203 12.08 6.86 0.59
N HIS A 204 13.22 6.65 1.28
CA HIS A 204 14.50 6.36 0.62
C HIS A 204 14.50 5.03 -0.14
N VAL A 205 13.88 3.99 0.42
CA VAL A 205 13.71 2.70 -0.28
C VAL A 205 12.90 2.89 -1.57
N LEU A 206 11.79 3.64 -1.53
CA LEU A 206 10.97 3.93 -2.73
C LEU A 206 11.79 4.65 -3.80
N HIS A 207 12.57 5.65 -3.42
CA HIS A 207 13.49 6.33 -4.34
C HIS A 207 14.49 5.35 -4.98
N ASN A 208 15.15 4.51 -4.17
CA ASN A 208 16.09 3.49 -4.64
C ASN A 208 15.45 2.45 -5.57
N LEU A 209 14.14 2.25 -5.46
CA LEU A 209 13.34 1.38 -6.32
C LEU A 209 12.80 2.08 -7.58
N GLY A 210 13.13 3.36 -7.79
CA GLY A 210 12.79 4.13 -8.98
C GLY A 210 11.45 4.89 -8.90
N CYS A 211 10.86 5.00 -7.71
CA CYS A 211 9.70 5.86 -7.51
C CYS A 211 10.09 7.34 -7.69
N LYS A 212 9.34 8.08 -8.49
CA LYS A 212 9.62 9.49 -8.82
C LYS A 212 9.01 10.45 -7.79
N ARG A 213 7.87 10.07 -7.22
CA ARG A 213 7.12 10.89 -6.25
C ARG A 213 6.49 9.96 -5.21
N ALA A 214 6.70 10.24 -3.94
CA ALA A 214 6.07 9.47 -2.87
C ALA A 214 5.73 10.35 -1.67
N MET A 215 4.74 9.93 -0.93
CA MET A 215 4.49 10.38 0.45
C MET A 215 4.45 9.12 1.32
N THR A 216 5.47 8.94 2.14
CA THR A 216 5.45 7.91 3.19
C THR A 216 4.86 8.54 4.44
N ILE A 217 3.84 7.94 5.01
CA ILE A 217 3.00 8.55 6.03
C ILE A 217 2.76 7.63 7.22
N TYR A 218 2.58 8.26 8.39
CA TYR A 218 2.21 7.58 9.63
C TYR A 218 1.26 8.47 10.44
N GLY A 219 0.03 8.01 10.64
CA GLY A 219 -0.91 8.64 11.56
C GLY A 219 -0.46 8.43 13.01
N MET A 220 -0.32 9.51 13.79
CA MET A 220 0.22 9.46 15.16
C MET A 220 -0.68 8.73 16.17
N ASP A 221 -1.87 8.32 15.75
CA ASP A 221 -2.77 7.37 16.42
C ASP A 221 -2.53 5.91 16.00
N SER A 222 -1.39 5.64 15.35
CA SER A 222 -0.97 4.32 14.87
C SER A 222 -1.81 3.78 13.72
N ILE A 223 -2.26 4.64 12.80
CA ILE A 223 -2.91 4.23 11.55
C ILE A 223 -1.92 4.38 10.39
N ASP A 224 -1.92 3.41 9.47
CA ASP A 224 -1.11 3.43 8.25
C ASP A 224 -1.80 4.18 7.08
N GLU A 225 -2.44 5.29 7.41
CA GLU A 225 -3.14 6.22 6.51
C GLU A 225 -2.92 7.66 7.00
N ILE A 226 -3.29 8.67 6.23
CA ILE A 226 -3.42 10.04 6.76
C ILE A 226 -4.60 10.04 7.72
N SER A 227 -4.30 10.31 9.00
CA SER A 227 -5.30 10.25 10.06
C SER A 227 -6.26 11.43 10.05
N LEU A 228 -7.52 11.17 10.40
CA LEU A 228 -8.50 12.19 10.74
C LEU A 228 -8.63 12.39 12.27
N SER A 229 -8.08 11.51 13.08
CA SER A 229 -8.13 11.55 14.55
C SER A 229 -6.86 12.09 15.20
N ALA A 230 -5.75 12.13 14.45
CA ALA A 230 -4.45 12.60 14.94
C ALA A 230 -3.69 13.38 13.87
N ASP A 231 -2.55 13.93 14.26
CA ASP A 231 -1.58 14.46 13.32
C ASP A 231 -0.99 13.31 12.49
N THR A 232 -0.46 13.61 11.30
CA THR A 232 0.20 12.62 10.44
C THR A 232 1.60 13.09 10.11
N LYS A 233 2.59 12.25 10.38
CA LYS A 233 3.97 12.45 9.95
C LYS A 233 4.12 12.05 8.50
N VAL A 234 4.83 12.86 7.74
CA VAL A 234 5.03 12.70 6.29
C VAL A 234 6.51 12.82 5.97
N CYS A 235 7.02 11.93 5.12
CA CYS A 235 8.24 12.14 4.35
C CYS A 235 7.86 12.12 2.86
N GLU A 236 7.96 13.27 2.23
CA GLU A 236 7.65 13.47 0.81
C GLU A 236 8.92 13.38 -0.04
N LEU A 237 8.85 12.56 -1.08
CA LEU A 237 9.83 12.44 -2.14
C LEU A 237 9.33 13.13 -3.40
N LYS A 238 10.14 14.03 -3.97
CA LYS A 238 9.90 14.64 -5.27
C LYS A 238 11.18 14.70 -6.09
N GLY A 239 11.31 13.85 -7.10
CA GLY A 239 12.59 13.62 -7.77
C GLY A 239 13.62 13.03 -6.80
N ASP A 240 14.69 13.79 -6.53
CA ASP A 240 15.74 13.40 -5.59
C ASP A 240 15.65 14.16 -4.25
N GLU A 241 14.61 14.98 -4.06
CA GLU A 241 14.43 15.79 -2.86
C GLU A 241 13.50 15.10 -1.87
N PHE A 242 13.91 15.11 -0.59
CA PHE A 242 13.14 14.60 0.54
C PHE A 242 12.76 15.73 1.48
N LYS A 243 11.51 15.73 1.92
CA LYS A 243 11.00 16.72 2.88
C LYS A 243 10.15 16.05 3.94
N SER A 244 10.58 16.11 5.20
CA SER A 244 9.79 15.63 6.34
C SER A 244 9.01 16.77 6.99
N TYR A 245 7.73 16.53 7.28
CA TYR A 245 6.83 17.49 7.93
C TYR A 245 5.65 16.76 8.59
N THR A 246 4.85 17.52 9.32
CA THR A 246 3.61 17.02 9.94
C THR A 246 2.43 17.79 9.38
N ILE A 247 1.34 17.08 9.09
CA ILE A 247 0.06 17.66 8.68
C ILE A 247 -1.03 17.32 9.70
N LYS A 248 -2.07 18.15 9.73
CA LYS A 248 -3.21 18.04 10.63
C LYS A 248 -4.52 18.06 9.84
N PRO A 249 -5.57 17.37 10.30
CA PRO A 249 -6.89 17.46 9.65
C PRO A 249 -7.38 18.89 9.47
N GLU A 250 -7.11 19.75 10.44
CA GLU A 250 -7.52 21.17 10.46
C GLU A 250 -6.86 21.99 9.34
N ASP A 251 -5.67 21.61 8.86
CA ASP A 251 -4.98 22.29 7.75
C ASP A 251 -5.80 22.20 6.45
N PHE A 252 -6.70 21.22 6.36
CA PHE A 252 -7.57 20.94 5.21
C PHE A 252 -9.04 21.24 5.47
N GLY A 253 -9.35 21.87 6.61
CA GLY A 253 -10.71 22.27 6.99
C GLY A 253 -11.56 21.14 7.58
N PHE A 254 -10.95 20.02 7.99
CA PHE A 254 -11.65 18.94 8.67
C PHE A 254 -11.62 19.10 10.19
N THR A 255 -12.67 18.60 10.84
CA THR A 255 -12.70 18.45 12.29
C THR A 255 -12.21 17.07 12.69
N ARG A 256 -11.35 16.99 13.72
CA ARG A 256 -10.90 15.70 14.23
C ARG A 256 -12.08 14.87 14.74
N CYS A 257 -12.02 13.59 14.40
CA CYS A 257 -12.92 12.57 14.93
C CYS A 257 -12.24 11.75 16.03
N LYS A 258 -12.96 10.80 16.59
CA LYS A 258 -12.35 9.72 17.39
C LYS A 258 -11.89 8.59 16.47
N LYS A 259 -10.85 7.85 16.86
CA LYS A 259 -10.37 6.71 16.09
C LYS A 259 -11.46 5.67 15.84
N GLU A 260 -12.35 5.48 16.83
CA GLU A 260 -13.47 4.56 16.77
C GLU A 260 -14.49 4.92 15.67
N ASP A 261 -14.60 6.19 15.30
CA ASP A 261 -15.50 6.65 14.24
C ASP A 261 -15.07 6.14 12.84
N LEU A 262 -13.80 5.73 12.70
CA LEU A 262 -13.22 5.23 11.45
C LEU A 262 -13.29 3.71 11.32
N VAL A 263 -13.72 3.00 12.36
CA VAL A 263 -13.76 1.53 12.39
C VAL A 263 -14.76 1.00 11.36
N GLY A 264 -14.31 -0.02 10.61
CA GLY A 264 -15.09 -0.79 9.66
C GLY A 264 -15.68 -2.07 10.29
N GLY A 265 -15.95 -3.04 9.44
CA GLY A 265 -16.52 -4.33 9.85
C GLY A 265 -16.13 -5.45 8.89
N GLU A 266 -16.97 -6.47 8.85
CA GLU A 266 -16.87 -7.57 7.89
C GLU A 266 -17.03 -7.06 6.43
N PRO A 267 -16.61 -7.81 5.41
CA PRO A 267 -16.59 -7.35 4.02
C PRO A 267 -17.91 -6.74 3.53
N ALA A 268 -19.05 -7.32 3.88
CA ALA A 268 -20.36 -6.80 3.48
C ALA A 268 -20.67 -5.43 4.12
N VAL A 269 -20.22 -5.22 5.38
CA VAL A 269 -20.36 -3.93 6.09
C VAL A 269 -19.49 -2.87 5.43
N ASN A 270 -18.23 -3.20 5.14
CA ASN A 270 -17.31 -2.26 4.49
C ASN A 270 -17.74 -1.95 3.06
N ALA A 271 -18.26 -2.90 2.32
CA ALA A 271 -18.82 -2.67 0.99
C ALA A 271 -20.04 -1.71 1.03
N LYS A 272 -20.90 -1.84 2.04
CA LYS A 272 -22.02 -0.89 2.23
C LYS A 272 -21.49 0.51 2.54
N ILE A 273 -20.58 0.65 3.52
CA ILE A 273 -19.95 1.93 3.87
C ILE A 273 -19.29 2.55 2.64
N ALA A 274 -18.57 1.74 1.84
CA ALA A 274 -17.92 2.20 0.62
C ALA A 274 -18.93 2.77 -0.40
N ARG A 275 -20.05 2.08 -0.63
CA ARG A 275 -21.11 2.58 -1.52
C ARG A 275 -21.74 3.87 -1.00
N ASP A 276 -22.03 3.93 0.29
CA ASP A 276 -22.61 5.12 0.94
C ASP A 276 -21.68 6.35 0.77
N ILE A 277 -20.36 6.18 1.00
CA ILE A 277 -19.35 7.24 0.81
C ILE A 277 -19.29 7.69 -0.65
N LEU A 278 -19.19 6.75 -1.59
CA LEU A 278 -19.10 7.08 -3.03
C LEU A 278 -20.41 7.65 -3.59
N ASP A 279 -21.52 7.49 -2.87
CA ASP A 279 -22.83 8.08 -3.17
C ASP A 279 -23.06 9.43 -2.45
N GLY A 280 -22.05 9.93 -1.72
CA GLY A 280 -22.05 11.27 -1.13
C GLY A 280 -22.47 11.35 0.33
N ALA A 281 -22.45 10.24 1.08
CA ALA A 281 -22.67 10.28 2.52
C ALA A 281 -21.64 11.19 3.20
N GLU A 282 -22.06 11.97 4.19
CA GLU A 282 -21.19 12.86 4.97
C GLU A 282 -20.76 12.20 6.28
N GLY A 283 -19.66 12.69 6.86
CA GLY A 283 -19.17 12.30 8.17
C GLY A 283 -17.71 11.83 8.18
N PRO A 284 -17.18 11.41 9.35
CA PRO A 284 -15.75 11.13 9.54
C PRO A 284 -15.17 10.10 8.58
N LYS A 285 -15.95 9.07 8.21
CA LYS A 285 -15.51 8.05 7.25
C LYS A 285 -15.31 8.62 5.84
N THR A 286 -16.15 9.54 5.43
CA THR A 286 -16.00 10.26 4.15
C THR A 286 -14.83 11.23 4.24
N ASP A 287 -14.70 11.97 5.33
CA ASP A 287 -13.66 12.98 5.51
C ASP A 287 -12.25 12.35 5.48
N VAL A 288 -12.03 11.22 6.14
CA VAL A 288 -10.73 10.52 6.08
C VAL A 288 -10.40 10.00 4.67
N VAL A 289 -11.41 9.54 3.94
CA VAL A 289 -11.24 9.11 2.55
C VAL A 289 -10.90 10.31 1.64
N LEU A 290 -11.59 11.44 1.82
CA LEU A 290 -11.30 12.67 1.09
C LEU A 290 -9.90 13.19 1.35
N LEU A 291 -9.43 13.12 2.59
CA LEU A 291 -8.10 13.57 2.98
C LEU A 291 -7.01 12.72 2.29
N ASN A 292 -7.14 11.39 2.32
CA ASN A 292 -6.21 10.48 1.66
C ASN A 292 -6.30 10.57 0.12
N ALA A 293 -7.50 10.65 -0.45
CA ALA A 293 -7.67 10.86 -1.89
C ALA A 293 -7.09 12.20 -2.35
N GLY A 294 -7.30 13.27 -1.57
CA GLY A 294 -6.76 14.59 -1.86
C GLY A 294 -5.24 14.64 -1.84
N ALA A 295 -4.61 13.99 -0.86
CA ALA A 295 -3.16 13.85 -0.81
C ALA A 295 -2.61 13.05 -2.02
N ALA A 296 -3.31 11.99 -2.43
CA ALA A 296 -2.93 11.20 -3.59
C ALA A 296 -3.11 11.97 -4.92
N ILE A 297 -4.16 12.79 -5.05
CA ILE A 297 -4.36 13.70 -6.19
C ILE A 297 -3.23 14.75 -6.23
N TYR A 298 -2.89 15.36 -5.09
CA TYR A 298 -1.76 16.29 -4.97
C TYR A 298 -0.46 15.62 -5.42
N LEU A 299 -0.19 14.43 -4.91
CA LEU A 299 1.03 13.68 -5.22
C LEU A 299 1.17 13.41 -6.72
N ALA A 300 0.08 13.09 -7.41
CA ALA A 300 0.07 12.77 -8.83
C ALA A 300 -0.09 13.98 -9.78
N SER A 301 -0.24 15.18 -9.23
CA SER A 301 -0.48 16.41 -10.03
C SER A 301 0.63 17.43 -9.82
N ASP A 302 0.88 18.23 -10.84
CA ASP A 302 1.77 19.38 -10.71
C ASP A 302 0.97 20.68 -10.54
N GLY A 303 1.55 21.61 -9.77
CA GLY A 303 1.03 22.97 -9.65
C GLY A 303 -0.21 23.13 -8.77
N ILE A 304 -0.59 22.11 -8.00
CA ILE A 304 -1.68 22.19 -7.01
C ILE A 304 -1.16 21.99 -5.60
N THR A 305 -1.89 22.50 -4.62
CA THR A 305 -1.68 22.23 -3.20
C THR A 305 -2.45 20.97 -2.77
N MET A 306 -2.08 20.38 -1.63
CA MET A 306 -2.83 19.23 -1.07
C MET A 306 -4.28 19.65 -0.73
N LYS A 307 -4.51 20.89 -0.31
CA LYS A 307 -5.86 21.41 -0.05
C LYS A 307 -6.72 21.42 -1.31
N GLU A 308 -6.17 21.86 -2.44
CA GLU A 308 -6.86 21.79 -3.74
C GLU A 308 -7.09 20.34 -4.18
N GLY A 309 -6.18 19.42 -3.86
CA GLY A 309 -6.40 17.98 -4.05
C GLY A 309 -7.61 17.47 -3.28
N VAL A 310 -7.77 17.87 -2.02
CA VAL A 310 -8.93 17.52 -1.19
C VAL A 310 -10.24 18.07 -1.78
N GLU A 311 -10.24 19.32 -2.25
CA GLU A 311 -11.43 19.88 -2.89
C GLU A 311 -11.78 19.15 -4.19
N LYS A 312 -10.79 18.78 -5.01
CA LYS A 312 -11.02 17.93 -6.19
C LYS A 312 -11.63 16.58 -5.82
N ALA A 313 -11.13 15.91 -4.78
CA ALA A 313 -11.71 14.66 -4.29
C ALA A 313 -13.18 14.83 -3.87
N ARG A 314 -13.50 15.95 -3.20
CA ARG A 314 -14.86 16.30 -2.79
C ARG A 314 -15.78 16.52 -4.00
N GLU A 315 -15.30 17.22 -5.02
CA GLU A 315 -16.04 17.44 -6.27
C GLU A 315 -16.33 16.14 -7.03
N ILE A 316 -15.36 15.21 -7.06
CA ILE A 316 -15.50 13.90 -7.68
C ILE A 316 -16.63 13.08 -7.02
N ILE A 317 -16.74 13.11 -5.70
CA ILE A 317 -17.86 12.46 -4.98
C ILE A 317 -19.16 13.18 -5.29
N LYS A 318 -19.23 14.51 -5.11
CA LYS A 318 -20.44 15.31 -5.30
C LYS A 318 -21.01 15.24 -6.73
N SER A 319 -20.16 15.11 -7.72
CA SER A 319 -20.58 14.94 -9.13
C SER A 319 -21.07 13.53 -9.48
N GLY A 320 -20.92 12.56 -8.57
CA GLY A 320 -21.22 11.15 -8.80
C GLY A 320 -20.21 10.40 -9.68
N LEU A 321 -19.07 11.03 -10.02
CA LEU A 321 -18.02 10.38 -10.82
C LEU A 321 -17.37 9.21 -10.10
N ALA A 322 -17.18 9.30 -8.77
CA ALA A 322 -16.63 8.22 -7.97
C ALA A 322 -17.52 6.96 -7.99
N LYS A 323 -18.84 7.13 -7.87
CA LYS A 323 -19.81 6.04 -7.97
C LYS A 323 -19.76 5.40 -9.36
N LYS A 324 -19.79 6.19 -10.42
CA LYS A 324 -19.70 5.70 -11.81
C LYS A 324 -18.39 4.96 -12.07
N GLN A 325 -17.29 5.41 -11.46
CA GLN A 325 -15.99 4.75 -11.57
C GLN A 325 -15.99 3.36 -10.93
N LEU A 326 -16.61 3.20 -9.76
CA LEU A 326 -16.80 1.89 -9.15
C LEU A 326 -17.68 0.99 -10.06
N GLU A 327 -18.78 1.50 -10.57
CA GLU A 327 -19.67 0.74 -11.46
C GLU A 327 -18.95 0.26 -12.72
N ARG A 328 -18.15 1.13 -13.36
CA ARG A 328 -17.31 0.76 -14.50
C ARG A 328 -16.26 -0.28 -14.12
N PHE A 329 -15.64 -0.15 -12.96
CA PHE A 329 -14.63 -1.11 -12.50
C PHE A 329 -15.23 -2.50 -12.27
N ILE A 330 -16.43 -2.57 -11.67
CA ILE A 330 -17.19 -3.81 -11.54
C ILE A 330 -17.51 -4.40 -12.92
N GLU A 331 -18.05 -3.59 -13.84
CA GLU A 331 -18.42 -4.03 -15.18
C GLU A 331 -17.20 -4.58 -15.93
N GLU A 332 -16.10 -3.82 -16.02
CA GLU A 332 -14.92 -4.20 -16.78
C GLU A 332 -14.22 -5.45 -16.22
N THR A 333 -14.22 -5.64 -14.90
CA THR A 333 -13.62 -6.83 -14.30
C THR A 333 -14.48 -8.10 -14.51
N ASN A 334 -15.77 -7.97 -14.75
CA ASN A 334 -16.70 -9.09 -14.96
C ASN A 334 -16.91 -9.46 -16.44
N LYS A 335 -16.38 -8.68 -17.38
CA LYS A 335 -16.30 -9.06 -18.80
C LYS A 335 -15.20 -10.10 -19.01
#